data_b1015de96d6db2982e922edc88086538
#
_entry.id   b1015de96d6db2982e922edc88086538
#
_cell.length_a   1.000
_cell.length_b   1.000
_cell.length_c   1.000
_cell.angle_alpha   90.00
_cell.angle_beta   90.00
_cell.angle_gamma   90.00
#
_symmetry.space_group_name_H-M   'P 1'
#
loop_
_entity.id
_entity.type
_entity.pdbx_description
1 polymer ?
#
loop_
_entity_poly.entity_id
_entity_poly.type
_entity_poly.pdbx_seq_one_letter_code
_entity_poly.pdbx_strand_id
1 'polypeptide(L)'
;MVNNKKKLFMHGANVFTFTAEKVPQATNILLKRAKLKIEDISLFVYHQASKVVLSVVKEKLKIPEEKFLFDIKNYGNTVSSSIPIALIRSKNKIIKNKPVLIMGFGVGYSLCGGIYKFD
;
A
#
# COMPACT_ATOMS: atom_id res chain seq x y z
N MET A 1 -31.76 20.63 -17.89
CA MET A 1 -31.53 19.71 -16.74
C MET A 1 -30.17 19.07 -16.88
N VAL A 2 -29.21 19.43 -16.05
CA VAL A 2 -27.91 18.77 -16.03
C VAL A 2 -28.09 17.41 -15.34
N ASN A 3 -27.88 16.35 -16.11
CA ASN A 3 -28.06 14.99 -15.64
C ASN A 3 -26.99 14.67 -14.52
N ASN A 4 -27.45 14.66 -13.28
CA ASN A 4 -26.62 14.50 -12.07
C ASN A 4 -25.94 13.10 -11.94
N LYS A 5 -26.07 12.23 -12.95
CA LYS A 5 -25.57 10.84 -12.93
C LYS A 5 -24.07 10.66 -13.24
N LYS A 6 -23.31 11.75 -13.42
CA LYS A 6 -21.89 11.69 -13.75
C LYS A 6 -20.93 12.21 -12.66
N LYS A 7 -21.38 12.33 -11.42
CA LYS A 7 -20.50 12.75 -10.32
C LYS A 7 -19.87 11.54 -9.67
N LEU A 8 -18.56 11.63 -9.41
CA LEU A 8 -17.86 10.65 -8.58
C LEU A 8 -18.50 10.65 -7.18
N PHE A 9 -18.98 9.49 -6.75
CA PHE A 9 -19.44 9.27 -5.38
C PHE A 9 -18.46 8.35 -4.66
N MET A 10 -18.00 8.78 -3.49
CA MET A 10 -17.10 7.99 -2.66
C MET A 10 -17.52 8.09 -1.19
N HIS A 11 -17.80 6.97 -0.57
CA HIS A 11 -18.10 6.89 0.86
C HIS A 11 -16.82 6.64 1.64
N GLY A 12 -16.21 7.69 2.18
CA GLY A 12 -14.89 7.64 2.81
C GLY A 12 -14.77 6.62 3.94
N ALA A 13 -15.81 6.48 4.79
CA ALA A 13 -15.82 5.49 5.86
C ALA A 13 -15.75 4.05 5.33
N ASN A 14 -16.46 3.74 4.25
CA ASN A 14 -16.42 2.40 3.65
C ASN A 14 -15.07 2.11 3.01
N VAL A 15 -14.46 3.10 2.34
CA VAL A 15 -13.08 2.98 1.80
C VAL A 15 -12.09 2.72 2.92
N PHE A 16 -12.19 3.44 4.03
CA PHE A 16 -11.33 3.25 5.19
C PHE A 16 -11.48 1.84 5.78
N THR A 17 -12.72 1.39 6.03
CA THR A 17 -13.01 0.05 6.58
C THR A 17 -12.48 -1.04 5.65
N PHE A 18 -12.77 -0.95 4.35
CA PHE A 18 -12.22 -1.87 3.34
C PHE A 18 -10.70 -1.96 3.42
N THR A 19 -10.02 -0.82 3.42
CA THR A 19 -8.55 -0.77 3.42
C THR A 19 -7.99 -1.35 4.73
N ALA A 20 -8.55 -0.93 5.87
CA ALA A 20 -8.10 -1.36 7.20
C ALA A 20 -8.26 -2.88 7.43
N GLU A 21 -9.18 -3.53 6.74
CA GLU A 21 -9.42 -4.96 6.86
C GLU A 21 -8.74 -5.77 5.74
N LYS A 22 -8.95 -5.38 4.50
CA LYS A 22 -8.58 -6.21 3.34
C LYS A 22 -7.10 -6.10 2.98
N VAL A 23 -6.48 -4.94 3.16
CA VAL A 23 -5.05 -4.79 2.86
C VAL A 23 -4.17 -5.64 3.80
N PRO A 24 -4.38 -5.65 5.13
CA PRO A 24 -3.66 -6.58 6.00
C PRO A 24 -3.94 -8.05 5.68
N GLN A 25 -5.20 -8.43 5.39
CA GLN A 25 -5.54 -9.80 5.00
C GLN A 25 -4.77 -10.22 3.74
N ALA A 26 -4.79 -9.40 2.70
CA ALA A 26 -4.08 -9.68 1.44
C ALA A 26 -2.57 -9.75 1.63
N THR A 27 -1.99 -8.89 2.47
CA THR A 27 -0.57 -8.95 2.83
C THR A 27 -0.22 -10.31 3.45
N ASN A 28 -1.00 -10.77 4.42
CA ASN A 28 -0.78 -12.07 5.07
C ASN A 28 -0.94 -13.24 4.07
N ILE A 29 -1.90 -13.15 3.14
CA ILE A 29 -2.06 -14.17 2.08
C ILE A 29 -0.83 -14.22 1.18
N LEU A 30 -0.31 -13.06 0.75
CA LEU A 30 0.90 -12.99 -0.08
C LEU A 30 2.11 -13.58 0.64
N LEU A 31 2.32 -13.21 1.89
CA LEU A 31 3.42 -13.73 2.71
C LEU A 31 3.33 -15.25 2.85
N LYS A 32 2.13 -15.76 3.19
CA LYS A 32 1.89 -17.21 3.32
C LYS A 32 2.18 -17.96 2.01
N ARG A 33 1.70 -17.43 0.87
CA ARG A 33 1.96 -18.03 -0.46
C ARG A 33 3.44 -18.04 -0.83
N ALA A 34 4.16 -16.98 -0.49
CA ALA A 34 5.59 -16.86 -0.70
C ALA A 34 6.43 -17.64 0.32
N LYS A 35 5.82 -18.22 1.35
CA LYS A 35 6.50 -18.86 2.51
C LYS A 35 7.47 -17.91 3.20
N LEU A 36 7.07 -16.64 3.32
CA LEU A 36 7.82 -15.57 3.96
C LEU A 36 7.06 -15.02 5.18
N LYS A 37 7.80 -14.39 6.08
CA LYS A 37 7.29 -13.68 7.26
C LYS A 37 7.51 -12.16 7.08
N ILE A 38 6.94 -11.36 7.97
CA ILE A 38 7.14 -9.90 8.00
C ILE A 38 8.65 -9.56 8.10
N GLU A 39 9.38 -10.32 8.89
CA GLU A 39 10.83 -10.13 9.13
C GLU A 39 11.65 -10.30 7.85
N ASP A 40 11.22 -11.17 6.94
CA ASP A 40 11.92 -11.48 5.69
C ASP A 40 11.81 -10.36 4.65
N ILE A 41 10.76 -9.52 4.76
CA ILE A 41 10.55 -8.39 3.85
C ILE A 41 11.46 -7.23 4.25
N SER A 42 12.19 -6.70 3.28
CA SER A 42 13.09 -5.56 3.49
C SER A 42 12.38 -4.22 3.45
N LEU A 43 11.31 -4.09 2.64
CA LEU A 43 10.55 -2.85 2.50
C LEU A 43 9.09 -3.17 2.12
N PHE A 44 8.16 -2.49 2.77
CA PHE A 44 6.73 -2.51 2.44
C PHE A 44 6.34 -1.21 1.76
N VAL A 45 5.85 -1.30 0.53
CA VAL A 45 5.44 -0.17 -0.30
C VAL A 45 3.96 -0.31 -0.62
N TYR A 46 3.14 0.44 0.07
CA TYR A 46 1.70 0.51 -0.18
C TYR A 46 1.35 1.76 -0.99
N HIS A 47 0.20 1.71 -1.68
CA HIS A 47 -0.40 2.91 -2.24
C HIS A 47 -0.49 4.01 -1.18
N GLN A 48 0.02 5.19 -1.49
CA GLN A 48 0.09 6.33 -0.58
C GLN A 48 -1.28 7.03 -0.51
N ALA A 49 -2.27 6.38 0.11
CA ALA A 49 -3.65 6.86 0.17
C ALA A 49 -3.83 8.03 1.15
N SER A 50 -3.47 7.82 2.40
CA SER A 50 -3.40 8.83 3.46
C SER A 50 -2.53 8.33 4.61
N LYS A 51 -2.00 9.27 5.41
CA LYS A 51 -1.18 8.89 6.58
C LYS A 51 -1.96 8.02 7.57
N VAL A 52 -3.24 8.34 7.81
CA VAL A 52 -4.10 7.59 8.72
C VAL A 52 -4.28 6.15 8.26
N VAL A 53 -4.63 5.95 7.00
CA VAL A 53 -4.81 4.61 6.40
C VAL A 53 -3.52 3.80 6.50
N LEU A 54 -2.40 4.38 6.11
CA LEU A 54 -1.09 3.71 6.15
C LEU A 54 -0.68 3.34 7.58
N SER A 55 -0.91 4.23 8.56
CA SER A 55 -0.63 3.94 9.97
C SER A 55 -1.43 2.74 10.49
N VAL A 56 -2.73 2.67 10.16
CA VAL A 56 -3.58 1.54 10.56
C VAL A 56 -3.10 0.22 9.94
N VAL A 57 -2.72 0.22 8.66
CA VAL A 57 -2.18 -0.97 7.99
C VAL A 57 -0.88 -1.42 8.67
N LYS A 58 0.05 -0.48 8.92
CA LYS A 58 1.32 -0.75 9.58
C LYS A 58 1.13 -1.37 10.98
N GLU A 59 0.27 -0.75 11.79
CA GLU A 59 0.00 -1.21 13.15
C GLU A 59 -0.64 -2.59 13.20
N LYS A 60 -1.66 -2.85 12.36
CA LYS A 60 -2.32 -4.16 12.28
C LYS A 60 -1.37 -5.28 11.87
N LEU A 61 -0.44 -5.00 11.00
CA LEU A 61 0.57 -5.96 10.54
C LEU A 61 1.82 -6.01 11.43
N LYS A 62 1.94 -5.09 12.39
CA LYS A 62 3.10 -4.92 13.27
C LYS A 62 4.41 -4.77 12.48
N ILE A 63 4.34 -4.03 11.37
CA ILE A 63 5.52 -3.78 10.52
C ILE A 63 6.41 -2.74 11.21
N PRO A 64 7.72 -3.00 11.36
CA PRO A 64 8.67 -2.02 11.91
C PRO A 64 8.69 -0.73 11.08
N GLU A 65 8.87 0.41 11.74
CA GLU A 65 8.85 1.74 11.13
C GLU A 65 9.87 1.87 9.98
N GLU A 66 11.05 1.34 10.17
CA GLU A 66 12.15 1.40 9.19
C GLU A 66 11.87 0.61 7.90
N LYS A 67 10.94 -0.36 7.97
CA LYS A 67 10.53 -1.20 6.83
C LYS A 67 9.26 -0.71 6.14
N PHE A 68 8.54 0.25 6.71
CA PHE A 68 7.29 0.74 6.17
C PHE A 68 7.48 2.09 5.48
N LEU A 69 7.14 2.18 4.20
CA LEU A 69 7.36 3.40 3.44
C LEU A 69 6.21 4.40 3.60
N PHE A 70 6.52 5.56 4.17
CA PHE A 70 5.67 6.74 4.19
C PHE A 70 6.26 7.83 3.29
N ASP A 71 5.66 8.09 2.13
CA ASP A 71 6.05 9.17 1.22
C ASP A 71 4.92 10.19 0.99
N ILE A 72 3.76 9.94 1.57
CA ILE A 72 2.53 10.74 1.43
C ILE A 72 2.72 12.22 1.78
N LYS A 73 3.64 12.53 2.70
CA LYS A 73 3.89 13.90 3.16
C LYS A 73 4.39 14.80 2.03
N ASN A 74 5.12 14.25 1.07
CA ASN A 74 5.79 15.02 0.02
C ASN A 74 4.87 15.35 -1.16
N TYR A 75 3.98 14.41 -1.54
CA TYR A 75 3.18 14.53 -2.77
C TYR A 75 1.68 14.28 -2.57
N GLY A 76 1.27 13.89 -1.38
CA GLY A 76 -0.11 13.48 -1.16
C GLY A 76 -0.46 12.18 -1.89
N ASN A 77 -1.75 11.99 -2.12
CA ASN A 77 -2.25 10.85 -2.87
C ASN A 77 -2.22 11.16 -4.38
N THR A 78 -1.26 10.60 -5.08
CA THR A 78 -1.08 10.73 -6.53
C THR A 78 -1.71 9.57 -7.31
N VAL A 79 -2.74 8.93 -6.72
CA VAL A 79 -3.49 7.81 -7.31
C VAL A 79 -2.54 6.67 -7.72
N SER A 80 -2.60 6.20 -8.97
CA SER A 80 -1.77 5.10 -9.47
C SER A 80 -0.27 5.42 -9.53
N SER A 81 0.11 6.69 -9.58
CA SER A 81 1.51 7.12 -9.59
C SER A 81 2.18 7.08 -8.21
N SER A 82 1.42 6.88 -7.13
CA SER A 82 1.96 6.93 -5.77
C SER A 82 3.02 5.86 -5.49
N ILE A 83 2.82 4.64 -5.99
CA ILE A 83 3.78 3.55 -5.82
C ILE A 83 5.07 3.79 -6.63
N PRO A 84 5.03 4.05 -7.95
CA PRO A 84 6.27 4.32 -8.69
C PRO A 84 7.03 5.53 -8.16
N ILE A 85 6.37 6.60 -7.77
CA ILE A 85 7.01 7.77 -7.15
C ILE A 85 7.72 7.37 -5.85
N ALA A 86 7.03 6.66 -4.97
CA ALA A 86 7.57 6.21 -3.69
C ALA A 86 8.77 5.28 -3.88
N LEU A 87 8.74 4.37 -4.84
CA LEU A 87 9.86 3.47 -5.17
C LEU A 87 11.08 4.24 -5.66
N ILE A 88 10.91 5.17 -6.61
CA ILE A 88 12.03 5.97 -7.16
C ILE A 88 12.67 6.81 -6.05
N ARG A 89 11.87 7.45 -5.21
CA ARG A 89 12.35 8.29 -4.11
C ARG A 89 13.04 7.50 -2.99
N SER A 90 12.68 6.25 -2.84
CA SER A 90 13.20 5.38 -1.78
C SER A 90 14.14 4.28 -2.32
N LYS A 91 14.69 4.48 -3.51
CA LYS A 91 15.62 3.52 -4.13
C LYS A 91 16.81 3.15 -3.22
N ASN A 92 17.27 4.06 -2.40
CA ASN A 92 18.33 3.85 -1.43
C ASN A 92 17.94 2.95 -0.25
N LYS A 93 16.64 2.74 -0.02
CA LYS A 93 16.10 1.79 0.99
C LYS A 93 15.88 0.39 0.42
N ILE A 94 15.91 0.25 -0.91
CA ILE A 94 15.76 -1.04 -1.58
C ILE A 94 17.09 -1.77 -1.50
N ILE A 95 17.09 -2.92 -0.83
CA ILE A 95 18.26 -3.75 -0.70
C ILE A 95 18.26 -4.78 -1.85
N LYS A 96 19.35 -4.82 -2.62
CA LYS A 96 19.53 -5.74 -3.75
C LYS A 96 19.21 -7.19 -3.33
N ASN A 97 18.42 -7.87 -4.15
CA ASN A 97 18.02 -9.28 -3.96
C ASN A 97 17.23 -9.56 -2.65
N LYS A 98 16.80 -8.54 -1.91
CA LYS A 98 15.90 -8.72 -0.77
C LYS A 98 14.45 -8.53 -1.17
N PRO A 99 13.50 -9.27 -0.57
CA PRO A 99 12.08 -9.13 -0.91
C PRO A 99 11.54 -7.75 -0.54
N VAL A 100 10.79 -7.16 -1.46
CA VAL A 100 10.01 -5.93 -1.27
C VAL A 100 8.55 -6.29 -1.55
N LEU A 101 7.65 -5.98 -0.63
CA LEU A 101 6.22 -6.16 -0.83
C LEU A 101 5.62 -4.85 -1.36
N ILE A 102 4.93 -4.93 -2.49
CA ILE A 102 4.26 -3.80 -3.13
C ILE A 102 2.77 -4.11 -3.22
N MET A 103 1.91 -3.16 -2.79
CA MET A 103 0.45 -3.35 -2.85
C MET A 103 -0.27 -2.05 -3.16
N GLY A 104 -1.06 -2.07 -4.23
CA GLY A 104 -2.01 -1.04 -4.59
C GLY A 104 -3.43 -1.41 -4.13
N PHE A 105 -4.22 -0.41 -3.80
CA PHE A 105 -5.64 -0.55 -3.45
C PHE A 105 -6.39 0.74 -3.75
N GLY A 106 -7.67 0.67 -3.93
CA GLY A 106 -8.47 1.85 -4.26
C GLY A 106 -9.91 1.53 -4.60
N VAL A 107 -10.43 2.39 -5.48
CA VAL A 107 -11.82 2.36 -5.92
C VAL A 107 -12.21 1.02 -6.54
N GLY A 108 -13.52 0.68 -6.34
CA GLY A 108 -14.08 -0.44 -7.01
C GLY A 108 -14.63 -1.60 -6.15
N TYR A 109 -14.39 -1.94 -4.90
CA TYR A 109 -13.09 -1.81 -4.25
C TYR A 109 -12.13 -2.87 -4.78
N SER A 110 -10.92 -2.48 -5.07
CA SER A 110 -9.92 -3.39 -5.62
C SER A 110 -8.58 -3.28 -4.88
N LEU A 111 -7.86 -4.38 -4.85
CA LEU A 111 -6.48 -4.42 -4.40
C LEU A 111 -5.69 -5.42 -5.22
N CYS A 112 -4.42 -5.13 -5.42
CA CYS A 112 -3.47 -6.01 -6.08
C CYS A 112 -2.08 -5.79 -5.49
N GLY A 113 -1.32 -6.86 -5.36
CA GLY A 113 0.04 -6.74 -4.85
C GLY A 113 0.91 -7.94 -5.18
N GLY A 114 2.18 -7.81 -4.89
CA GLY A 114 3.16 -8.85 -5.11
C GLY A 114 4.42 -8.65 -4.28
N ILE A 115 5.29 -9.65 -4.28
CA ILE A 115 6.59 -9.60 -3.65
C ILE A 115 7.64 -9.68 -4.75
N TYR A 116 8.54 -8.72 -4.76
CA TYR A 116 9.55 -8.52 -5.80
C TYR A 116 10.94 -8.50 -5.21
N LYS A 117 11.93 -8.88 -6.00
CA LYS A 117 13.34 -8.65 -5.73
C LYS A 117 13.91 -7.76 -6.83
N PHE A 118 14.67 -6.77 -6.45
CA PHE A 118 15.34 -5.85 -7.36
C PHE A 118 16.83 -6.22 -7.45
N ASP A 119 17.33 -6.19 -8.68
CA ASP A 119 18.75 -6.46 -8.99
C ASP A 119 19.65 -5.26 -8.69
#